data_697c03b2fa1e5fb314f6e3b56ab55f5f
#
_entry.id   697c03b2fa1e5fb314f6e3b56ab55f5f
#
_cell.length_a   1.000
_cell.length_b   1.000
_cell.length_c   1.000
_cell.angle_alpha   90.00
_cell.angle_beta   90.00
_cell.angle_gamma   90.00
#
_symmetry.space_group_name_H-M   'P 1'
#
loop_
_entity.id
_entity.type
_entity.pdbx_description
1 polymer ?
#
loop_
_entity_poly.entity_id
_entity_poly.type
_entity_poly.pdbx_seq_one_letter_code
_entity_poly.pdbx_strand_id
1 'polypeptide(L)'
;MADDMYPPAGGDLGHYRRELAPETLNAFHAFSKQVFAEGALDARTKQLIAVAVAHVTQCPYCIRGHVDGALKAGANDKQIMEAIWVAAEMRAGGAYAHSNIALDQIRKHAAKAG
;
A
#
# COMPACT_ATOMS: atom_id res chain seq x y z
N MET A 1 -22.07 7.32 -10.96
CA MET A 1 -20.70 7.73 -11.27
C MET A 1 -19.74 6.61 -10.96
N ALA A 2 -18.51 6.75 -11.40
CA ALA A 2 -17.50 5.72 -11.23
C ALA A 2 -17.20 5.37 -9.77
N ASP A 3 -17.59 6.22 -8.84
CA ASP A 3 -17.26 6.07 -7.42
C ASP A 3 -18.25 5.21 -6.65
N ASP A 4 -19.30 4.72 -7.31
CA ASP A 4 -20.35 3.97 -6.62
C ASP A 4 -19.85 2.65 -6.04
N MET A 5 -18.79 2.08 -6.62
CA MET A 5 -18.22 0.83 -6.12
C MET A 5 -17.59 1.00 -4.74
N TYR A 6 -17.02 2.17 -4.47
CA TYR A 6 -16.36 2.46 -3.20
C TYR A 6 -16.93 3.74 -2.60
N PRO A 7 -17.60 3.66 -1.44
CA PRO A 7 -18.09 4.86 -0.78
C PRO A 7 -16.96 5.84 -0.45
N PRO A 8 -17.26 7.13 -0.29
CA PRO A 8 -16.25 8.10 0.14
C PRO A 8 -15.56 7.70 1.44
N ALA A 9 -14.30 8.09 1.59
CA ALA A 9 -13.47 7.68 2.75
C ALA A 9 -13.90 8.32 4.06
N GLY A 10 -14.60 9.44 4.03
CA GLY A 10 -14.98 10.17 5.24
C GLY A 10 -16.48 10.37 5.33
N GLY A 11 -16.92 11.55 5.73
CA GLY A 11 -18.32 11.92 5.80
C GLY A 11 -19.10 11.11 6.82
N ASP A 12 -20.32 10.74 6.45
CA ASP A 12 -21.22 10.05 7.39
C ASP A 12 -20.66 8.71 7.86
N LEU A 13 -20.01 7.96 6.97
CA LEU A 13 -19.43 6.69 7.36
C LEU A 13 -18.23 6.88 8.30
N GLY A 14 -17.47 7.95 8.13
CA GLY A 14 -16.40 8.28 9.05
C GLY A 14 -16.91 8.60 10.44
N HIS A 15 -18.00 9.36 10.52
CA HIS A 15 -18.65 9.66 11.82
C HIS A 15 -19.21 8.39 12.47
N TYR A 16 -19.85 7.55 11.70
CA TYR A 16 -20.41 6.28 12.17
C TYR A 16 -19.31 5.39 12.74
N ARG A 17 -18.18 5.26 12.02
CA ARG A 17 -17.03 4.49 12.50
C ARG A 17 -16.52 5.03 13.85
N ARG A 18 -16.46 6.35 13.97
CA ARG A 18 -16.00 6.98 15.22
C ARG A 18 -16.94 6.68 16.36
N GLU A 19 -18.24 6.69 16.12
CA GLU A 19 -19.22 6.36 17.16
C GLU A 19 -19.07 4.93 17.65
N LEU A 20 -18.71 4.01 16.75
CA LEU A 20 -18.62 2.59 17.09
C LEU A 20 -17.41 2.24 17.96
N ALA A 21 -16.28 2.92 17.76
CA ALA A 21 -15.06 2.63 18.50
C ALA A 21 -14.15 3.86 18.53
N PRO A 22 -14.53 4.91 19.27
CA PRO A 22 -13.80 6.17 19.22
C PRO A 22 -12.37 6.06 19.74
N GLU A 23 -12.16 5.30 20.80
CA GLU A 23 -10.84 5.18 21.40
C GLU A 23 -9.86 4.44 20.49
N THR A 24 -10.32 3.36 19.88
CA THR A 24 -9.51 2.60 18.94
C THR A 24 -9.17 3.44 17.70
N LEU A 25 -10.14 4.18 17.20
CA LEU A 25 -9.92 5.06 16.06
C LEU A 25 -8.88 6.13 16.37
N ASN A 26 -8.98 6.74 17.54
CA ASN A 26 -8.03 7.76 17.98
C ASN A 26 -6.63 7.17 18.12
N ALA A 27 -6.52 5.96 18.66
CA ALA A 27 -5.23 5.26 18.77
C ALA A 27 -4.63 4.97 17.40
N PHE A 28 -5.46 4.53 16.45
CA PHE A 28 -5.00 4.27 15.09
C PHE A 28 -4.53 5.56 14.40
N HIS A 29 -5.28 6.66 14.55
CA HIS A 29 -4.88 7.93 13.96
C HIS A 29 -3.58 8.45 14.58
N ALA A 30 -3.37 8.27 15.87
CA ALA A 30 -2.13 8.66 16.54
C ALA A 30 -0.96 7.82 16.01
N PHE A 31 -1.16 6.53 15.83
CA PHE A 31 -0.17 5.65 15.23
C PHE A 31 0.18 6.10 13.81
N SER A 32 -0.82 6.32 12.99
CA SER A 32 -0.62 6.75 11.60
C SER A 32 0.14 8.06 11.51
N LYS A 33 -0.22 9.02 12.35
CA LYS A 33 0.46 10.33 12.41
C LYS A 33 1.93 10.16 12.76
N GLN A 34 2.23 9.29 13.71
CA GLN A 34 3.61 9.02 14.12
C GLN A 34 4.40 8.35 13.00
N VAL A 35 3.77 7.40 12.30
CA VAL A 35 4.42 6.69 11.18
C VAL A 35 4.85 7.69 10.09
N PHE A 36 3.98 8.64 9.75
CA PHE A 36 4.24 9.56 8.64
C PHE A 36 4.95 10.85 9.04
N ALA A 37 5.30 11.02 10.31
CA ALA A 37 6.07 12.18 10.76
C ALA A 37 7.50 12.14 10.21
N GLU A 38 8.12 13.31 10.08
CA GLU A 38 9.52 13.40 9.71
C GLU A 38 10.37 12.59 10.67
N GLY A 39 11.31 11.82 10.12
CA GLY A 39 12.23 11.02 10.89
C GLY A 39 13.50 10.79 10.09
N ALA A 40 14.08 9.58 10.18
CA ALA A 40 15.22 9.21 9.34
C ALA A 40 14.87 9.30 7.85
N LEU A 41 13.62 9.03 7.51
CA LEU A 41 13.08 9.29 6.17
C LEU A 41 12.20 10.54 6.26
N ASP A 42 12.24 11.38 5.24
CA ASP A 42 11.39 12.56 5.22
C ASP A 42 9.94 12.20 4.87
N ALA A 43 9.04 13.14 5.10
CA ALA A 43 7.61 12.91 4.88
C ALA A 43 7.30 12.56 3.43
N ARG A 44 7.97 13.22 2.47
CA ARG A 44 7.77 12.94 1.05
C ARG A 44 8.14 11.51 0.71
N THR A 45 9.29 11.04 1.18
CA THR A 45 9.74 9.66 0.95
C THR A 45 8.75 8.67 1.54
N LYS A 46 8.27 8.93 2.76
CA LYS A 46 7.28 8.05 3.40
C LYS A 46 5.99 7.99 2.60
N GLN A 47 5.53 9.10 2.05
CA GLN A 47 4.33 9.11 1.21
C GLN A 47 4.55 8.33 -0.09
N LEU A 48 5.72 8.45 -0.71
CA LEU A 48 6.03 7.67 -1.91
C LEU A 48 6.09 6.17 -1.62
N ILE A 49 6.63 5.78 -0.48
CA ILE A 49 6.60 4.38 -0.03
C ILE A 49 5.15 3.92 0.11
N ALA A 50 4.30 4.73 0.73
CA ALA A 50 2.89 4.40 0.91
C ALA A 50 2.16 4.24 -0.42
N VAL A 51 2.46 5.09 -1.40
CA VAL A 51 1.92 4.96 -2.76
C VAL A 51 2.30 3.61 -3.35
N ALA A 52 3.56 3.22 -3.25
CA ALA A 52 4.03 1.93 -3.77
C ALA A 52 3.33 0.77 -3.06
N VAL A 53 3.28 0.79 -1.73
CA VAL A 53 2.62 -0.26 -0.95
C VAL A 53 1.14 -0.35 -1.28
N ALA A 54 0.47 0.79 -1.45
CA ALA A 54 -0.94 0.83 -1.80
C ALA A 54 -1.24 0.12 -3.13
N HIS A 55 -0.31 0.17 -4.06
CA HIS A 55 -0.44 -0.54 -5.34
C HIS A 55 -0.18 -2.03 -5.20
N VAL A 56 0.56 -2.45 -4.19
CA VAL A 56 0.75 -3.87 -3.88
C VAL A 56 -0.49 -4.43 -3.17
N THR A 57 -1.01 -3.72 -2.18
CA THR A 57 -2.19 -4.15 -1.44
C THR A 57 -3.49 -3.92 -2.21
N GLN A 58 -3.44 -3.15 -3.29
CA GLN A 58 -4.58 -2.84 -4.16
C GLN A 58 -5.72 -2.16 -3.39
N CYS A 59 -5.36 -1.13 -2.63
CA CYS A 59 -6.31 -0.39 -1.79
C CYS A 59 -6.65 0.95 -2.46
N PRO A 60 -7.86 1.11 -3.06
CA PRO A 60 -8.21 2.36 -3.73
C PRO A 60 -8.17 3.58 -2.81
N TYR A 61 -8.61 3.42 -1.57
CA TYR A 61 -8.57 4.51 -0.58
C TYR A 61 -7.14 4.94 -0.30
N CYS A 62 -6.24 3.96 -0.12
CA CYS A 62 -4.84 4.23 0.16
C CYS A 62 -4.15 4.89 -1.03
N ILE A 63 -4.46 4.44 -2.25
CA ILE A 63 -3.91 5.04 -3.46
C ILE A 63 -4.28 6.51 -3.53
N ARG A 64 -5.56 6.83 -3.41
CA ARG A 64 -6.01 8.22 -3.48
C ARG A 64 -5.42 9.07 -2.36
N GLY A 65 -5.50 8.59 -1.13
CA GLY A 65 -5.03 9.35 0.03
C GLY A 65 -3.54 9.61 0.01
N HIS A 66 -2.73 8.62 -0.36
CA HIS A 66 -1.28 8.78 -0.33
C HIS A 66 -0.72 9.45 -1.57
N VAL A 67 -1.40 9.37 -2.72
CA VAL A 67 -1.06 10.25 -3.85
C VAL A 67 -1.27 11.71 -3.46
N ASP A 68 -2.40 12.03 -2.84
CA ASP A 68 -2.64 13.38 -2.33
C ASP A 68 -1.56 13.78 -1.31
N GLY A 69 -1.24 12.89 -0.38
CA GLY A 69 -0.21 13.14 0.62
C GLY A 69 1.16 13.37 0.00
N ALA A 70 1.51 12.60 -1.02
CA ALA A 70 2.79 12.74 -1.72
C ALA A 70 2.88 14.09 -2.43
N LEU A 71 1.81 14.49 -3.12
CA LEU A 71 1.77 15.79 -3.78
C LEU A 71 1.88 16.94 -2.78
N LYS A 72 1.17 16.85 -1.66
CA LYS A 72 1.26 17.87 -0.59
C LYS A 72 2.66 17.93 0.01
N ALA A 73 3.37 16.81 0.08
CA ALA A 73 4.73 16.75 0.60
C ALA A 73 5.78 17.17 -0.44
N GLY A 74 5.36 17.57 -1.63
CA GLY A 74 6.25 18.09 -2.66
C GLY A 74 6.71 17.11 -3.72
N ALA A 75 6.15 15.89 -3.74
CA ALA A 75 6.45 14.97 -4.82
C ALA A 75 5.78 15.40 -6.12
N ASN A 76 6.38 15.07 -7.23
CA ASN A 76 5.81 15.35 -8.54
C ASN A 76 5.27 14.05 -9.17
N ASP A 77 4.62 14.19 -10.32
CA ASP A 77 3.99 13.08 -11.01
C ASP A 77 4.99 12.01 -11.43
N LYS A 78 6.19 12.40 -11.83
CA LYS A 78 7.23 11.44 -12.23
C LYS A 78 7.70 10.62 -11.04
N GLN A 79 7.91 11.26 -9.89
CA GLN A 79 8.31 10.55 -8.67
C GLN A 79 7.25 9.55 -8.24
N ILE A 80 5.98 9.96 -8.30
CA ILE A 80 4.86 9.07 -7.96
C ILE A 80 4.82 7.88 -8.90
N MET A 81 4.97 8.13 -10.21
CA MET A 81 4.94 7.04 -11.18
C MET A 81 6.11 6.08 -11.00
N GLU A 82 7.29 6.60 -10.68
CA GLU A 82 8.44 5.73 -10.43
C GLU A 82 8.25 4.86 -9.19
N ALA A 83 7.62 5.39 -8.14
CA ALA A 83 7.29 4.59 -6.96
C ALA A 83 6.35 3.44 -7.33
N ILE A 84 5.38 3.70 -8.20
CA ILE A 84 4.45 2.67 -8.70
C ILE A 84 5.21 1.60 -9.49
N TRP A 85 6.16 2.00 -10.32
CA TRP A 85 6.97 1.04 -11.08
C TRP A 85 7.81 0.14 -10.18
N VAL A 86 8.30 0.67 -9.04
CA VAL A 86 8.99 -0.16 -8.05
C VAL A 86 8.05 -1.22 -7.50
N ALA A 87 6.81 -0.85 -7.21
CA ALA A 87 5.81 -1.81 -6.73
C ALA A 87 5.55 -2.91 -7.78
N ALA A 88 5.42 -2.53 -9.05
CA ALA A 88 5.20 -3.48 -10.14
C ALA A 88 6.38 -4.46 -10.26
N GLU A 89 7.61 -3.94 -10.19
CA GLU A 89 8.81 -4.77 -10.26
C GLU A 89 8.85 -5.74 -9.09
N MET A 90 8.56 -5.29 -7.89
CA MET A 90 8.60 -6.14 -6.71
C MET A 90 7.56 -7.26 -6.77
N ARG A 91 6.39 -7.00 -7.34
CA ARG A 91 5.39 -8.07 -7.54
C ARG A 91 5.87 -9.09 -8.55
N ALA A 92 6.40 -8.64 -9.68
CA ALA A 92 6.94 -9.54 -10.69
C ALA A 92 8.16 -10.29 -10.16
N GLY A 93 9.04 -9.58 -9.45
CA GLY A 93 10.24 -10.18 -8.85
C GLY A 93 9.92 -11.22 -7.80
N GLY A 94 8.87 -10.99 -7.02
CA GLY A 94 8.40 -11.98 -6.04
C GLY A 94 7.97 -13.28 -6.71
N ALA A 95 7.19 -13.17 -7.77
CA ALA A 95 6.77 -14.35 -8.53
C ALA A 95 7.98 -15.08 -9.14
N TYR A 96 8.88 -14.31 -9.73
CA TYR A 96 10.09 -14.86 -10.32
C TYR A 96 10.93 -15.61 -9.26
N ALA A 97 11.19 -14.97 -8.13
CA ALA A 97 12.02 -15.57 -7.07
C ALA A 97 11.37 -16.85 -6.51
N HIS A 98 10.06 -16.81 -6.30
CA HIS A 98 9.32 -17.94 -5.77
C HIS A 98 9.22 -19.12 -6.77
N SER A 99 9.52 -18.90 -8.03
CA SER A 99 9.53 -20.00 -9.00
C SER A 99 10.49 -21.11 -8.59
N ASN A 100 11.53 -20.81 -7.79
CA ASN A 100 12.42 -21.81 -7.25
C ASN A 100 11.68 -22.86 -6.42
N ILE A 101 10.62 -22.46 -5.72
CA ILE A 101 9.82 -23.38 -4.92
C ILE A 101 9.10 -24.37 -5.84
N ALA A 102 8.53 -23.89 -6.93
CA ALA A 102 7.85 -24.75 -7.91
C ALA A 102 8.85 -25.70 -8.58
N LEU A 103 10.01 -25.17 -8.98
CA LEU A 103 11.04 -25.98 -9.63
C LEU A 103 11.57 -27.08 -8.70
N ASP A 104 11.77 -26.76 -7.43
CA ASP A 104 12.18 -27.73 -6.43
C ASP A 104 11.13 -28.83 -6.27
N GLN A 105 9.86 -28.45 -6.24
CA GLN A 105 8.77 -29.43 -6.11
C GLN A 105 8.69 -30.33 -7.35
N ILE A 106 8.90 -29.79 -8.53
CA ILE A 106 8.93 -30.59 -9.76
C ILE A 106 10.04 -31.64 -9.68
N ARG A 107 11.23 -31.25 -9.23
CA ARG A 107 12.35 -32.19 -9.10
C ARG A 107 12.08 -33.27 -8.06
N LYS A 108 11.47 -32.92 -6.93
CA LYS A 108 11.11 -33.89 -5.91
C LYS A 108 10.10 -34.92 -6.43
N HIS A 109 9.14 -34.47 -7.23
CA HIS A 109 8.16 -35.37 -7.82
C HIS A 109 8.82 -36.33 -8.82
N ALA A 110 9.70 -35.80 -9.67
CA ALA A 110 10.42 -36.62 -10.64
C ALA A 110 11.31 -37.66 -9.94
N ALA A 111 11.97 -37.30 -8.85
CA ALA A 111 12.80 -38.24 -8.07
C ALA A 111 11.97 -39.37 -7.51
N LYS A 112 10.74 -39.11 -7.05
CA LYS A 112 9.85 -40.16 -6.53
C LYS A 112 9.35 -41.10 -7.64
N ALA A 113 9.12 -40.55 -8.83
CA ALA A 113 8.64 -41.33 -9.97
C ALA A 113 9.72 -42.22 -10.57
N GLY A 114 10.97 -41.80 -10.41
CA GLY A 114 12.11 -42.59 -10.87
C GLY A 114 12.54 -43.58 -9.83
#